data_60488e0168c70b73792a85e197bff3c6
#
_entry.id   60488e0168c70b73792a85e197bff3c6
#
_cell.length_a   1.000
_cell.length_b   1.000
_cell.length_c   1.000
_cell.angle_alpha   90.00
_cell.angle_beta   90.00
_cell.angle_gamma   90.00
#
_symmetry.space_group_name_H-M   'P 1'
#
loop_
_entity.id
_entity.type
_entity.pdbx_description
1 polymer ?
#
loop_
_entity_poly.entity_id
_entity_poly.type
_entity_poly.pdbx_seq_one_letter_code
_entity_poly.pdbx_strand_id
1 'polypeptide(L)'
;DLSHALRVPDGRTSTYVFVGDSDGDMAIAVSDMEICKKLTPDYFASQKELLDGAAAVVVDANLPRESIAYLVEHCAAPLFVDPVSTVKAEKLQGLLSHVHTLKPNRIEAELLSGVKITDNATLHHAAQALLDQGVQRVFLSLGGDGVFAAQQGETHLEPICKAEMRNATGAGDAMMRQHRR
;
A
#
# COMPACT_ATOMS: atom_id res chain seq x y z
N ASP A 1 16.63 12.70 1.18
CA ASP A 1 17.88 12.04 1.57
C ASP A 1 17.94 10.66 0.90
N LEU A 2 19.12 10.33 0.33
CA LEU A 2 19.38 9.06 -0.35
C LEU A 2 20.58 8.30 0.26
N SER A 3 21.00 8.70 1.47
CA SER A 3 22.17 8.09 2.14
C SER A 3 21.99 6.61 2.44
N HIS A 4 20.73 6.18 2.63
CA HIS A 4 20.35 4.80 2.91
C HIS A 4 19.73 4.07 1.70
N ALA A 5 19.80 4.67 0.50
CA ALA A 5 19.30 3.99 -0.69
C ALA A 5 20.27 2.90 -1.15
N LEU A 6 19.73 1.70 -1.43
CA LEU A 6 20.50 0.63 -2.04
C LEU A 6 20.92 1.04 -3.46
N ARG A 7 22.23 1.08 -3.72
CA ARG A 7 22.81 1.32 -5.05
C ARG A 7 23.23 -0.01 -5.65
N VAL A 8 22.75 -0.30 -6.84
CA VAL A 8 23.09 -1.50 -7.61
C VAL A 8 23.82 -1.06 -8.88
N PRO A 9 25.17 -1.17 -8.93
CA PRO A 9 25.97 -0.59 -10.02
C PRO A 9 25.55 -1.05 -11.43
N ASP A 10 25.20 -2.33 -11.59
CA ASP A 10 24.81 -2.91 -12.88
C ASP A 10 23.28 -3.04 -13.01
N GLY A 11 22.53 -2.43 -12.11
CA GLY A 11 21.07 -2.45 -12.11
C GLY A 11 20.47 -1.32 -12.94
N ARG A 12 19.24 -1.54 -13.39
CA ARG A 12 18.40 -0.48 -13.97
C ARG A 12 17.39 -0.03 -12.94
N THR A 13 17.24 1.29 -12.78
CA THR A 13 16.15 1.87 -11.97
C THR A 13 14.81 1.42 -12.52
N SER A 14 13.87 1.15 -11.61
CA SER A 14 12.49 0.78 -11.98
C SER A 14 11.89 1.74 -12.99
N THR A 15 11.19 1.19 -13.97
CA THR A 15 10.52 1.97 -15.00
C THR A 15 9.03 1.64 -15.00
N TYR A 16 8.21 2.68 -15.01
CA TYR A 16 6.77 2.57 -15.16
C TYR A 16 6.33 3.50 -16.29
N VAL A 17 5.74 2.92 -17.32
CA VAL A 17 5.22 3.65 -18.50
C VAL A 17 3.76 3.31 -18.62
N PHE A 18 2.91 4.32 -18.78
CA PHE A 18 1.49 4.12 -19.01
C PHE A 18 0.99 5.00 -20.15
N VAL A 19 -0.09 4.57 -20.76
CA VAL A 19 -0.86 5.32 -21.76
C VAL A 19 -2.20 5.65 -21.11
N GLY A 20 -2.51 6.95 -21.00
CA GLY A 20 -3.82 7.42 -20.57
C GLY A 20 -4.79 7.47 -21.75
N ASP A 21 -6.07 7.28 -21.46
CA ASP A 21 -7.15 7.53 -22.41
C ASP A 21 -7.58 9.03 -22.42
N SER A 22 -8.61 9.34 -23.20
CA SER A 22 -9.13 10.72 -23.32
C SER A 22 -9.75 11.26 -22.01
N ASP A 23 -10.13 10.37 -21.10
CA ASP A 23 -10.81 10.73 -19.84
C ASP A 23 -9.80 10.85 -18.69
N GLY A 24 -8.50 10.61 -18.97
CA GLY A 24 -7.41 10.68 -18.01
C GLY A 24 -7.20 9.38 -17.22
N ASP A 25 -7.92 8.33 -17.54
CA ASP A 25 -7.76 7.02 -16.97
C ASP A 25 -6.61 6.24 -17.64
N MET A 26 -6.07 5.27 -16.95
CA MET A 26 -4.97 4.44 -17.44
C MET A 26 -5.51 3.31 -18.32
N ALA A 27 -5.28 3.41 -19.63
CA ALA A 27 -5.69 2.39 -20.59
C ALA A 27 -4.77 1.17 -20.56
N ILE A 28 -3.45 1.38 -20.47
CA ILE A 28 -2.44 0.32 -20.40
C ILE A 28 -1.21 0.82 -19.67
N ALA A 29 -0.55 -0.07 -18.92
CA ALA A 29 0.74 0.22 -18.29
C ALA A 29 1.71 -0.95 -18.43
N VAL A 30 2.99 -0.62 -18.54
CA VAL A 30 4.12 -1.57 -18.51
C VAL A 30 5.06 -1.15 -17.39
N SER A 31 5.43 -2.09 -16.53
CA SER A 31 6.34 -1.83 -15.42
C SER A 31 7.50 -2.81 -15.40
N ASP A 32 8.70 -2.29 -15.20
CA ASP A 32 9.91 -3.06 -14.87
C ASP A 32 10.30 -2.71 -13.43
N MET A 33 10.10 -3.65 -12.51
CA MET A 33 10.41 -3.53 -11.08
C MET A 33 11.45 -4.58 -10.63
N GLU A 34 12.22 -5.14 -11.57
CA GLU A 34 13.20 -6.21 -11.28
C GLU A 34 14.23 -5.80 -10.22
N ILE A 35 14.62 -4.52 -10.18
CA ILE A 35 15.58 -4.02 -9.19
C ILE A 35 15.07 -4.17 -7.76
N CYS A 36 13.75 -4.15 -7.55
CA CYS A 36 13.15 -4.33 -6.22
C CYS A 36 13.48 -5.71 -5.62
N LYS A 37 13.81 -6.71 -6.43
CA LYS A 37 14.27 -8.03 -5.98
C LYS A 37 15.60 -7.97 -5.23
N LYS A 38 16.37 -6.88 -5.36
CA LYS A 38 17.60 -6.65 -4.61
C LYS A 38 17.38 -6.16 -3.17
N LEU A 39 16.16 -5.73 -2.86
CA LEU A 39 15.74 -5.35 -1.52
C LEU A 39 15.35 -6.63 -0.74
N THR A 40 16.35 -7.42 -0.39
CA THR A 40 16.22 -8.71 0.29
C THR A 40 16.00 -8.54 1.80
N PRO A 41 15.57 -9.59 2.52
CA PRO A 41 15.54 -9.59 3.99
C PRO A 41 16.88 -9.21 4.63
N ASP A 42 18.01 -9.71 4.09
CA ASP A 42 19.35 -9.39 4.61
C ASP A 42 19.67 -7.90 4.48
N TYR A 43 19.22 -7.27 3.36
CA TYR A 43 19.35 -5.82 3.22
C TYR A 43 18.58 -5.09 4.32
N PHE A 44 17.33 -5.45 4.58
CA PHE A 44 16.54 -4.82 5.65
C PHE A 44 17.09 -5.13 7.04
N ALA A 45 17.64 -6.31 7.27
CA ALA A 45 18.33 -6.64 8.50
C ALA A 45 19.55 -5.72 8.73
N SER A 46 20.30 -5.39 7.67
CA SER A 46 21.42 -4.46 7.76
C SER A 46 21.01 -3.00 8.03
N GLN A 47 19.74 -2.66 7.81
CA GLN A 47 19.17 -1.32 8.06
C GLN A 47 18.31 -1.27 9.33
N LYS A 48 18.40 -2.29 10.21
CA LYS A 48 17.50 -2.45 11.35
C LYS A 48 17.44 -1.22 12.26
N GLU A 49 18.57 -0.62 12.61
CA GLU A 49 18.61 0.56 13.49
C GLU A 49 17.87 1.76 12.85
N LEU A 50 18.03 1.97 11.54
CA LEU A 50 17.32 3.00 10.80
C LEU A 50 15.82 2.76 10.80
N LEU A 51 15.40 1.52 10.54
CA LEU A 51 13.99 1.15 10.47
C LEU A 51 13.32 1.27 11.83
N ASP A 52 13.93 0.75 12.89
CA ASP A 52 13.37 0.79 14.25
C ASP A 52 13.34 2.21 14.82
N GLY A 53 14.28 3.07 14.42
CA GLY A 53 14.31 4.48 14.82
C GLY A 53 13.36 5.39 14.01
N ALA A 54 12.70 4.86 12.99
CA ALA A 54 11.79 5.64 12.17
C ALA A 54 10.46 5.91 12.90
N ALA A 55 9.86 7.08 12.68
CA ALA A 55 8.50 7.38 13.15
C ALA A 55 7.43 6.54 12.43
N ALA A 56 7.70 6.13 11.20
CA ALA A 56 6.90 5.22 10.40
C ALA A 56 7.75 4.67 9.25
N VAL A 57 7.45 3.45 8.81
CA VAL A 57 8.05 2.82 7.64
C VAL A 57 6.97 2.59 6.60
N VAL A 58 7.13 3.17 5.41
CA VAL A 58 6.20 3.00 4.30
C VAL A 58 6.73 1.92 3.38
N VAL A 59 5.91 0.93 3.13
CA VAL A 59 6.22 -0.26 2.32
C VAL A 59 5.21 -0.38 1.20
N ASP A 60 5.67 -0.61 -0.01
CA ASP A 60 4.81 -0.98 -1.13
C ASP A 60 5.00 -2.44 -1.54
N ALA A 61 3.98 -3.03 -2.16
CA ALA A 61 4.00 -4.42 -2.60
C ALA A 61 4.84 -4.67 -3.88
N ASN A 62 5.70 -3.72 -4.32
CA ASN A 62 6.75 -4.00 -5.30
C ASN A 62 7.86 -4.86 -4.69
N LEU A 63 8.06 -4.79 -3.39
CA LEU A 63 9.03 -5.62 -2.68
C LEU A 63 8.76 -7.13 -2.88
N PRO A 64 9.80 -7.98 -2.78
CA PRO A 64 9.63 -9.42 -2.63
C PRO A 64 8.77 -9.77 -1.41
N ARG A 65 7.99 -10.84 -1.51
CA ARG A 65 7.13 -11.31 -0.39
C ARG A 65 7.93 -11.58 0.87
N GLU A 66 9.09 -12.23 0.74
CA GLU A 66 10.00 -12.55 1.84
C GLU A 66 10.52 -11.30 2.57
N SER A 67 10.71 -10.21 1.82
CA SER A 67 11.14 -8.93 2.40
C SER A 67 10.02 -8.24 3.14
N ILE A 68 8.80 -8.29 2.61
CA ILE A 68 7.61 -7.80 3.31
C ILE A 68 7.39 -8.61 4.60
N ALA A 69 7.50 -9.95 4.53
CA ALA A 69 7.37 -10.82 5.69
C ALA A 69 8.39 -10.47 6.76
N TYR A 70 9.66 -10.27 6.36
CA TYR A 70 10.71 -9.85 7.28
C TYR A 70 10.38 -8.53 7.99
N LEU A 71 9.92 -7.52 7.23
CA LEU A 71 9.55 -6.22 7.81
C LEU A 71 8.37 -6.34 8.77
N VAL A 72 7.34 -7.09 8.41
CA VAL A 72 6.16 -7.33 9.27
C VAL A 72 6.55 -8.01 10.58
N GLU A 73 7.52 -8.92 10.55
CA GLU A 73 7.95 -9.70 11.72
C GLU A 73 8.95 -8.94 12.60
N HIS A 74 9.85 -8.13 12.01
CA HIS A 74 11.02 -7.63 12.72
C HIS A 74 11.10 -6.10 12.85
N CYS A 75 10.27 -5.32 12.14
CA CYS A 75 10.29 -3.87 12.23
C CYS A 75 9.49 -3.39 13.44
N ALA A 76 10.14 -2.64 14.35
CA ALA A 76 9.47 -2.07 15.52
C ALA A 76 8.66 -0.80 15.22
N ALA A 77 8.99 -0.09 14.14
CA ALA A 77 8.25 1.10 13.73
C ALA A 77 6.90 0.76 13.08
N PRO A 78 5.90 1.63 13.19
CA PRO A 78 4.61 1.44 12.52
C PRO A 78 4.75 1.25 11.01
N LEU A 79 4.23 0.13 10.48
CA LEU A 79 4.26 -0.19 9.06
C LEU A 79 3.02 0.34 8.35
N PHE A 80 3.25 1.15 7.31
CA PHE A 80 2.23 1.66 6.41
C PHE A 80 2.39 0.95 5.07
N VAL A 81 1.39 0.18 4.65
CA VAL A 81 1.49 -0.72 3.50
C VAL A 81 0.56 -0.30 2.38
N ASP A 82 1.12 -0.13 1.17
CA ASP A 82 0.38 0.06 -0.08
C ASP A 82 0.41 -1.23 -0.92
N PRO A 83 -0.75 -1.83 -1.23
CA PRO A 83 -0.83 -3.02 -2.09
C PRO A 83 -0.41 -2.78 -3.55
N VAL A 84 -0.49 -1.54 -4.04
CA VAL A 84 -0.10 -1.06 -5.40
C VAL A 84 -1.00 -1.59 -6.53
N SER A 85 -1.30 -2.88 -6.57
CA SER A 85 -2.18 -3.52 -7.55
C SER A 85 -2.67 -4.86 -7.02
N THR A 86 -3.76 -5.36 -7.60
CA THR A 86 -4.37 -6.65 -7.21
C THR A 86 -3.36 -7.80 -7.24
N VAL A 87 -2.57 -7.91 -8.31
CA VAL A 87 -1.55 -8.97 -8.44
C VAL A 87 -0.46 -8.86 -7.36
N LYS A 88 -0.06 -7.64 -7.02
CA LYS A 88 0.96 -7.42 -5.98
C LYS A 88 0.38 -7.60 -4.58
N ALA A 89 -0.90 -7.26 -4.38
CA ALA A 89 -1.61 -7.47 -3.12
C ALA A 89 -1.63 -8.93 -2.67
N GLU A 90 -1.61 -9.89 -3.59
CA GLU A 90 -1.51 -11.33 -3.26
C GLU A 90 -0.32 -11.65 -2.34
N LYS A 91 0.77 -10.90 -2.46
CA LYS A 91 1.96 -11.06 -1.61
C LYS A 91 1.69 -10.75 -0.13
N LEU A 92 0.65 -9.95 0.14
CA LEU A 92 0.30 -9.52 1.50
C LEU A 92 -0.59 -10.52 2.23
N GLN A 93 -1.14 -11.53 1.53
CA GLN A 93 -1.99 -12.55 2.15
C GLN A 93 -1.23 -13.28 3.26
N GLY A 94 -1.83 -13.28 4.47
CA GLY A 94 -1.21 -13.86 5.67
C GLY A 94 -0.07 -13.04 6.30
N LEU A 95 0.18 -11.80 5.83
CA LEU A 95 1.22 -10.90 6.33
C LEU A 95 0.67 -9.62 6.96
N LEU A 96 -0.61 -9.56 7.30
CA LEU A 96 -1.24 -8.33 7.79
C LEU A 96 -1.20 -8.14 9.31
N SER A 97 -0.74 -9.12 10.07
CA SER A 97 -0.86 -9.17 11.55
C SER A 97 -0.17 -8.03 12.31
N HIS A 98 0.85 -7.40 11.73
CA HIS A 98 1.57 -6.29 12.35
C HIS A 98 1.57 -5.02 11.47
N VAL A 99 0.66 -4.96 10.51
CA VAL A 99 0.49 -3.76 9.69
C VAL A 99 -0.28 -2.71 10.48
N HIS A 100 0.35 -1.54 10.67
CA HIS A 100 -0.31 -0.41 11.33
C HIS A 100 -1.37 0.21 10.43
N THR A 101 -1.02 0.52 9.19
CA THR A 101 -1.93 1.16 8.23
C THR A 101 -1.88 0.44 6.89
N LEU A 102 -3.02 0.00 6.40
CA LEU A 102 -3.19 -0.57 5.07
C LEU A 102 -4.04 0.36 4.20
N LYS A 103 -3.57 0.65 2.99
CA LYS A 103 -4.26 1.52 2.04
C LYS A 103 -4.65 0.78 0.75
N PRO A 104 -5.62 -0.10 0.76
CA PRO A 104 -6.08 -0.77 -0.45
C PRO A 104 -7.07 0.10 -1.24
N ASN A 105 -7.19 -0.18 -2.54
CA ASN A 105 -8.40 0.16 -3.29
C ASN A 105 -9.49 -0.91 -3.08
N ARG A 106 -10.67 -0.72 -3.68
CA ARG A 106 -11.82 -1.64 -3.55
C ARG A 106 -11.45 -3.08 -3.92
N ILE A 107 -10.79 -3.30 -5.08
CA ILE A 107 -10.46 -4.64 -5.59
C ILE A 107 -9.39 -5.30 -4.72
N GLU A 108 -8.40 -4.55 -4.28
CA GLU A 108 -7.35 -5.04 -3.37
C GLU A 108 -7.92 -5.39 -2.00
N ALA A 109 -8.88 -4.60 -1.49
CA ALA A 109 -9.57 -4.89 -0.24
C ALA A 109 -10.42 -6.16 -0.36
N GLU A 110 -11.13 -6.36 -1.46
CA GLU A 110 -11.88 -7.60 -1.73
C GLU A 110 -10.95 -8.83 -1.72
N LEU A 111 -9.79 -8.72 -2.37
CA LEU A 111 -8.79 -9.79 -2.42
C LEU A 111 -8.26 -10.14 -1.02
N LEU A 112 -7.87 -9.11 -0.24
CA LEU A 112 -7.22 -9.30 1.05
C LEU A 112 -8.19 -9.68 2.16
N SER A 113 -9.43 -9.17 2.12
CA SER A 113 -10.48 -9.47 3.09
C SER A 113 -11.24 -10.77 2.78
N GLY A 114 -11.26 -11.19 1.50
CA GLY A 114 -12.12 -12.26 1.02
C GLY A 114 -13.60 -11.87 0.91
N VAL A 115 -13.96 -10.60 1.11
CA VAL A 115 -15.32 -10.09 1.08
C VAL A 115 -15.56 -9.27 -0.17
N LYS A 116 -16.58 -9.62 -0.97
CA LYS A 116 -16.99 -8.83 -2.13
C LYS A 116 -17.71 -7.56 -1.69
N ILE A 117 -17.27 -6.40 -2.21
CA ILE A 117 -17.81 -5.09 -1.85
C ILE A 117 -18.84 -4.65 -2.90
N THR A 118 -20.10 -4.77 -2.58
CA THR A 118 -21.23 -4.41 -3.46
C THR A 118 -22.05 -3.22 -2.94
N ASP A 119 -21.99 -2.98 -1.63
CA ASP A 119 -22.75 -1.96 -0.93
C ASP A 119 -22.02 -1.49 0.33
N ASN A 120 -22.64 -0.59 1.08
CA ASN A 120 -22.06 -0.06 2.30
C ASN A 120 -21.89 -1.12 3.41
N ALA A 121 -22.80 -2.06 3.52
CA ALA A 121 -22.72 -3.13 4.54
C ALA A 121 -21.53 -4.05 4.27
N THR A 122 -21.33 -4.46 3.02
CA THR A 122 -20.19 -5.29 2.60
C THR A 122 -18.88 -4.52 2.64
N LEU A 123 -18.88 -3.19 2.44
CA LEU A 123 -17.71 -2.33 2.63
C LEU A 123 -17.25 -2.34 4.10
N HIS A 124 -18.16 -2.15 5.05
CA HIS A 124 -17.86 -2.27 6.48
C HIS A 124 -17.34 -3.66 6.83
N HIS A 125 -17.97 -4.72 6.28
CA HIS A 125 -17.55 -6.09 6.54
C HIS A 125 -16.14 -6.38 6.00
N ALA A 126 -15.80 -5.90 4.80
CA ALA A 126 -14.46 -6.03 4.24
C ALA A 126 -13.41 -5.32 5.10
N ALA A 127 -13.70 -4.08 5.53
CA ALA A 127 -12.80 -3.35 6.41
C ALA A 127 -12.60 -4.06 7.75
N GLN A 128 -13.68 -4.55 8.37
CA GLN A 128 -13.60 -5.31 9.63
C GLN A 128 -12.77 -6.59 9.45
N ALA A 129 -12.96 -7.33 8.37
CA ALA A 129 -12.16 -8.53 8.08
C ALA A 129 -10.66 -8.25 7.93
N LEU A 130 -10.27 -7.05 7.46
CA LEU A 130 -8.87 -6.62 7.43
C LEU A 130 -8.36 -6.26 8.83
N LEU A 131 -9.16 -5.58 9.64
CA LEU A 131 -8.83 -5.27 11.04
C LEU A 131 -8.67 -6.56 11.86
N ASP A 132 -9.53 -7.56 11.64
CA ASP A 132 -9.48 -8.87 12.31
C ASP A 132 -8.22 -9.68 11.94
N GLN A 133 -7.59 -9.39 10.79
CA GLN A 133 -6.30 -9.95 10.40
C GLN A 133 -5.10 -9.26 11.12
N GLY A 134 -5.36 -8.23 11.92
CA GLY A 134 -4.33 -7.54 12.73
C GLY A 134 -3.93 -6.16 12.21
N VAL A 135 -4.52 -5.67 11.11
CA VAL A 135 -4.34 -4.29 10.66
C VAL A 135 -4.96 -3.35 11.69
N GLN A 136 -4.24 -2.28 12.09
CA GLN A 136 -4.78 -1.33 13.06
C GLN A 136 -5.66 -0.26 12.41
N ARG A 137 -5.33 0.17 11.18
CA ARG A 137 -6.08 1.16 10.40
C ARG A 137 -6.18 0.76 8.94
N VAL A 138 -7.34 0.93 8.36
CA VAL A 138 -7.59 0.72 6.92
C VAL A 138 -8.05 2.04 6.31
N PHE A 139 -7.42 2.44 5.20
CA PHE A 139 -7.87 3.56 4.37
C PHE A 139 -8.19 3.03 2.98
N LEU A 140 -9.44 2.71 2.74
CA LEU A 140 -9.91 2.08 1.53
C LEU A 140 -10.32 3.15 0.52
N SER A 141 -9.57 3.27 -0.59
CA SER A 141 -9.88 4.22 -1.65
C SER A 141 -11.02 3.69 -2.54
N LEU A 142 -12.04 4.51 -2.73
CA LEU A 142 -13.27 4.17 -3.46
C LEU A 142 -13.41 4.94 -4.79
N GLY A 143 -12.31 5.52 -5.29
CA GLY A 143 -12.33 6.36 -6.49
C GLY A 143 -13.22 7.60 -6.28
N GLY A 144 -14.19 7.79 -7.15
CA GLY A 144 -15.13 8.93 -7.08
C GLY A 144 -16.02 8.96 -5.83
N ASP A 145 -16.14 7.84 -5.10
CA ASP A 145 -16.93 7.74 -3.87
C ASP A 145 -16.16 8.20 -2.62
N GLY A 146 -14.87 8.54 -2.76
CA GLY A 146 -14.05 9.04 -1.65
C GLY A 146 -13.17 8.00 -0.99
N VAL A 147 -12.97 8.14 0.32
CA VAL A 147 -12.10 7.26 1.12
C VAL A 147 -12.87 6.77 2.34
N PHE A 148 -12.92 5.46 2.52
CA PHE A 148 -13.45 4.85 3.72
C PHE A 148 -12.32 4.52 4.69
N ALA A 149 -12.33 5.16 5.86
CA ALA A 149 -11.40 4.93 6.94
C ALA A 149 -12.04 4.02 7.99
N ALA A 150 -11.27 3.04 8.47
CA ALA A 150 -11.69 2.16 9.55
C ALA A 150 -10.54 1.89 10.52
N GLN A 151 -10.85 1.93 11.81
CA GLN A 151 -10.04 1.41 12.91
C GLN A 151 -10.96 0.72 13.90
N GLN A 152 -10.43 0.02 14.89
CA GLN A 152 -11.25 -0.76 15.79
C GLN A 152 -12.34 0.10 16.45
N GLY A 153 -13.60 -0.25 16.19
CA GLY A 153 -14.78 0.42 16.74
C GLY A 153 -15.20 1.73 16.07
N GLU A 154 -14.45 2.21 15.09
CA GLU A 154 -14.73 3.48 14.40
C GLU A 154 -14.61 3.34 12.90
N THR A 155 -15.53 3.98 12.18
CA THR A 155 -15.49 4.09 10.72
C THR A 155 -15.89 5.49 10.28
N HIS A 156 -15.30 5.96 9.18
CA HIS A 156 -15.61 7.24 8.59
C HIS A 156 -15.52 7.16 7.06
N LEU A 157 -16.47 7.77 6.38
CA LEU A 157 -16.44 7.93 4.93
C LEU A 157 -16.21 9.41 4.60
N GLU A 158 -15.04 9.71 4.06
CA GLU A 158 -14.69 11.05 3.60
C GLU A 158 -14.98 11.16 2.11
N PRO A 159 -15.92 12.04 1.70
CA PRO A 159 -16.23 12.22 0.29
C PRO A 159 -15.07 12.87 -0.47
N ILE A 160 -15.03 12.64 -1.79
CA ILE A 160 -14.01 13.26 -2.63
C ILE A 160 -14.19 14.78 -2.70
N CYS A 161 -13.11 15.53 -2.53
CA CYS A 161 -13.09 16.94 -2.90
C CYS A 161 -13.12 17.06 -4.42
N LYS A 162 -14.18 17.66 -4.97
CA LYS A 162 -14.31 17.89 -6.41
C LYS A 162 -13.21 18.85 -6.87
N ALA A 163 -12.30 18.36 -7.69
CA ALA A 163 -11.26 19.13 -8.34
C ALA A 163 -11.20 18.72 -9.82
N GLU A 164 -10.69 19.61 -10.67
CA GLU A 164 -10.40 19.25 -12.06
C GLU A 164 -9.28 18.21 -12.07
N MET A 165 -9.62 16.97 -12.42
CA MET A 165 -8.66 15.87 -12.47
C MET A 165 -7.88 15.95 -13.79
N ARG A 166 -6.58 16.16 -13.69
CA ARG A 166 -5.64 16.10 -14.84
C ARG A 166 -4.94 14.76 -14.93
N ASN A 167 -4.67 14.16 -13.79
CA ASN A 167 -3.96 12.87 -13.68
C ASN A 167 -4.20 12.28 -12.29
N ALA A 168 -4.52 11.00 -12.21
CA ALA A 168 -4.71 10.26 -10.95
C ALA A 168 -3.41 9.64 -10.40
N THR A 169 -2.30 9.69 -11.17
CA THR A 169 -1.01 9.11 -10.75
C THR A 169 -0.47 9.80 -9.51
N GLY A 170 -0.09 9.01 -8.50
CA GLY A 170 0.43 9.52 -7.22
C GLY A 170 -0.64 9.92 -6.20
N ALA A 171 -1.94 9.81 -6.51
CA ALA A 171 -3.00 10.09 -5.53
C ALA A 171 -2.93 9.13 -4.33
N GLY A 172 -2.64 7.86 -4.57
CA GLY A 172 -2.40 6.86 -3.53
C GLY A 172 -1.21 7.20 -2.64
N ASP A 173 -0.09 7.60 -3.25
CA ASP A 173 1.13 7.98 -2.52
C ASP A 173 0.92 9.24 -1.67
N ALA A 174 0.21 10.23 -2.22
CA ALA A 174 -0.15 11.46 -1.50
C ALA A 174 -1.01 11.15 -0.28
N MET A 175 -1.96 10.24 -0.39
CA MET A 175 -2.81 9.78 0.70
C MET A 175 -1.98 9.10 1.80
N MET A 176 -1.04 8.22 1.46
CA MET A 176 -0.13 7.59 2.44
C MET A 176 0.70 8.61 3.23
N ARG A 177 1.11 9.70 2.58
CA ARG A 177 1.90 10.76 3.23
C ARG A 177 1.12 11.54 4.30
N GLN A 178 -0.20 11.74 4.11
CA GLN A 178 -1.01 12.56 5.01
C GLN A 178 -1.38 11.84 6.32
N HIS A 179 -1.42 10.53 6.34
CA HIS A 179 -1.83 9.73 7.50
C HIS A 179 -0.74 9.54 8.58
N ARG A 180 0.36 10.28 8.50
CA ARG A 180 1.43 10.33 9.53
C ARG A 180 1.13 11.24 10.73
N ARG A 181 -0.07 11.89 10.74
CA ARG A 181 -0.46 12.83 11.81
C ARG A 181 -1.53 12.24 12.71
#